data_7c0d07dcc59ae35dab076fe2083a41a2
#
_entry.id   7c0d07dcc59ae35dab076fe2083a41a2
#
_cell.length_a   1.000
_cell.length_b   1.000
_cell.length_c   1.000
_cell.angle_alpha   90.00
_cell.angle_beta   90.00
_cell.angle_gamma   90.00
#
_symmetry.space_group_name_H-M   'P 1'
#
loop_
_entity.id
_entity.type
_entity.pdbx_description
1 polymer ?
#
loop_
_entity_poly.entity_id
_entity_poly.type
_entity_poly.pdbx_seq_one_letter_code
_entity_poly.pdbx_strand_id
1 'polypeptide(L)'
;MYDVAIIGAGVTGCAIARELAKYRLSTCVIEREEDVCCGTSKANSAIIHAGYDAHPGSLKARLNVEGNRLMDGLAQDLDIPFRRNGSLVVMTRDNDPDVLHRLYEQGQANGVPGLRILDQEEARQMEPKLSEDVIAALYAPTGGIICPFELTMGLAENASANGVDFFFNAPVASVEKVSFPSPSQGSQNENHIAAPFFLIKGKAPSLRFEPSGSENSSNSQASSDPDLRLDPDGSFSIHARLLVNAAGLYADLINNQLSARRLHIVPRRGQYQLLDKSAGGHVDKTIFQAPSKMGKGVLVAPTVHGNLLVGPTAEDIDNKEGVNTTGEGLSYLAKTASRSVAEIPLREVITSFAGLRAHEDGGDFVLGPCEDVPGLYNAAGIESPGLSS
;
A
#
# COMPACT_ATOMS: atom_id res chain seq x y z
N MET A 1 -25.91 -9.94 8.57
CA MET A 1 -25.26 -8.58 8.68
C MET A 1 -23.86 -8.79 9.21
N TYR A 2 -22.84 -8.45 8.43
CA TYR A 2 -21.44 -8.52 8.85
C TYR A 2 -21.17 -7.65 10.08
N ASP A 3 -20.23 -8.06 10.92
CA ASP A 3 -19.71 -7.20 11.96
C ASP A 3 -18.82 -6.11 11.37
N VAL A 4 -17.99 -6.46 10.37
CA VAL A 4 -17.09 -5.53 9.69
C VAL A 4 -17.12 -5.76 8.17
N ALA A 5 -17.29 -4.69 7.40
CA ALA A 5 -17.01 -4.67 5.97
C ALA A 5 -15.77 -3.82 5.69
N ILE A 6 -14.90 -4.31 4.83
CA ILE A 6 -13.68 -3.64 4.38
C ILE A 6 -13.84 -3.33 2.89
N ILE A 7 -13.72 -2.08 2.47
CA ILE A 7 -13.72 -1.70 1.06
C ILE A 7 -12.30 -1.59 0.55
N GLY A 8 -11.94 -2.47 -0.39
CA GLY A 8 -10.64 -2.56 -1.05
C GLY A 8 -9.79 -3.74 -0.60
N ALA A 9 -9.36 -4.59 -1.56
CA ALA A 9 -8.47 -5.74 -1.37
C ALA A 9 -7.02 -5.44 -1.81
N GLY A 10 -6.55 -4.22 -1.60
CA GLY A 10 -5.13 -3.90 -1.63
C GLY A 10 -4.42 -4.42 -0.36
N VAL A 11 -3.09 -4.26 -0.30
CA VAL A 11 -2.27 -4.72 0.84
C VAL A 11 -2.83 -4.26 2.19
N THR A 12 -3.31 -3.03 2.28
CA THR A 12 -3.88 -2.46 3.52
C THR A 12 -5.17 -3.18 3.94
N GLY A 13 -6.12 -3.34 3.01
CA GLY A 13 -7.38 -4.04 3.31
C GLY A 13 -7.17 -5.50 3.67
N CYS A 14 -6.27 -6.20 2.95
CA CYS A 14 -5.92 -7.59 3.23
C CYS A 14 -5.19 -7.75 4.57
N ALA A 15 -4.31 -6.80 4.95
CA ALA A 15 -3.65 -6.81 6.25
C ALA A 15 -4.66 -6.62 7.40
N ILE A 16 -5.59 -5.68 7.25
CA ILE A 16 -6.68 -5.46 8.22
C ILE A 16 -7.57 -6.70 8.32
N ALA A 17 -7.94 -7.31 7.19
CA ALA A 17 -8.74 -8.54 7.14
C ALA A 17 -8.06 -9.69 7.92
N ARG A 18 -6.75 -9.91 7.67
CA ARG A 18 -5.96 -10.92 8.39
C ARG A 18 -5.93 -10.65 9.91
N GLU A 19 -5.75 -9.41 10.32
CA GLU A 19 -5.75 -9.06 11.75
C GLU A 19 -7.13 -9.28 12.40
N LEU A 20 -8.22 -8.93 11.72
CA LEU A 20 -9.58 -9.13 12.20
C LEU A 20 -9.97 -10.62 12.24
N ALA A 21 -9.42 -11.45 11.38
CA ALA A 21 -9.63 -12.90 11.36
C ALA A 21 -9.19 -13.61 12.66
N LYS A 22 -8.37 -12.96 13.49
CA LYS A 22 -8.00 -13.47 14.82
C LYS A 22 -9.14 -13.40 15.85
N TYR A 23 -10.23 -12.73 15.52
CA TYR A 23 -11.37 -12.50 16.40
C TYR A 23 -12.61 -13.21 15.86
N ARG A 24 -13.59 -13.44 16.76
CA ARG A 24 -14.90 -14.01 16.37
C ARG A 24 -15.82 -12.94 15.80
N LEU A 25 -15.46 -12.44 14.62
CA LEU A 25 -16.19 -11.43 13.87
C LEU A 25 -16.53 -11.98 12.49
N SER A 26 -17.76 -11.74 12.04
CA SER A 26 -18.11 -11.91 10.64
C SER A 26 -17.56 -10.72 9.85
N THR A 27 -16.59 -10.99 9.00
CA THR A 27 -15.87 -9.94 8.26
C THR A 27 -15.93 -10.23 6.76
N CYS A 28 -16.16 -9.20 5.96
CA CYS A 28 -16.03 -9.30 4.51
C CYS A 28 -15.14 -8.21 3.91
N VAL A 29 -14.53 -8.52 2.77
CA VAL A 29 -13.77 -7.60 1.92
C VAL A 29 -14.51 -7.45 0.60
N ILE A 30 -14.68 -6.20 0.14
CA ILE A 30 -15.40 -5.85 -1.08
C ILE A 30 -14.40 -5.18 -2.02
N GLU A 31 -14.11 -5.84 -3.16
CA GLU A 31 -13.14 -5.38 -4.15
C GLU A 31 -13.82 -5.14 -5.50
N ARG A 32 -13.51 -4.01 -6.12
CA ARG A 32 -14.08 -3.64 -7.43
C ARG A 32 -13.51 -4.47 -8.59
N GLU A 33 -12.26 -4.91 -8.45
CA GLU A 33 -11.54 -5.66 -9.47
C GLU A 33 -11.79 -7.17 -9.34
N GLU A 34 -11.24 -7.91 -10.29
CA GLU A 34 -11.41 -9.38 -10.39
C GLU A 34 -10.60 -10.17 -9.36
N ASP A 35 -9.62 -9.51 -8.70
CA ASP A 35 -8.70 -10.16 -7.76
C ASP A 35 -8.13 -9.14 -6.76
N VAL A 36 -7.43 -9.65 -5.74
CA VAL A 36 -6.65 -8.84 -4.80
C VAL A 36 -5.47 -8.17 -5.51
N CYS A 37 -4.87 -7.16 -4.87
CA CYS A 37 -3.65 -6.51 -5.36
C CYS A 37 -3.77 -5.77 -6.70
N CYS A 38 -4.96 -5.53 -7.23
CA CYS A 38 -5.16 -4.94 -8.56
C CYS A 38 -4.90 -3.43 -8.65
N GLY A 39 -4.83 -2.73 -7.51
CA GLY A 39 -4.58 -1.28 -7.43
C GLY A 39 -3.10 -0.92 -7.27
N THR A 40 -2.83 0.09 -6.42
CA THR A 40 -1.48 0.59 -6.10
C THR A 40 -0.54 -0.50 -5.56
N SER A 41 -1.09 -1.52 -4.92
CA SER A 41 -0.31 -2.61 -4.30
C SER A 41 0.51 -3.41 -5.31
N LYS A 42 0.06 -3.56 -6.57
CA LYS A 42 0.82 -4.26 -7.63
C LYS A 42 1.89 -3.41 -8.30
N ALA A 43 1.86 -2.08 -8.15
CA ALA A 43 2.66 -1.16 -8.94
C ALA A 43 3.40 -0.15 -8.04
N ASN A 44 4.41 -0.63 -7.34
CA ASN A 44 5.25 0.15 -6.42
C ASN A 44 6.71 -0.32 -6.50
N SER A 45 7.56 0.21 -5.63
CA SER A 45 9.01 -0.10 -5.61
C SER A 45 9.35 -1.41 -4.88
N ALA A 46 8.40 -2.11 -4.30
CA ALA A 46 8.60 -3.38 -3.57
C ALA A 46 9.61 -3.29 -2.39
N ILE A 47 9.70 -2.12 -1.76
CA ILE A 47 10.70 -1.80 -0.74
C ILE A 47 10.07 -1.79 0.64
N ILE A 48 10.74 -2.44 1.57
CA ILE A 48 10.52 -2.31 3.00
C ILE A 48 11.47 -1.23 3.52
N HIS A 49 10.91 -0.03 3.69
CA HIS A 49 11.66 1.14 4.12
C HIS A 49 12.12 1.01 5.58
N ALA A 50 13.32 1.53 5.88
CA ALA A 50 13.89 1.48 7.23
C ALA A 50 13.21 2.45 8.22
N GLY A 51 12.64 3.58 7.75
CA GLY A 51 11.94 4.54 8.60
C GLY A 51 12.65 5.89 8.83
N TYR A 52 13.77 6.14 8.16
CA TYR A 52 14.55 7.38 8.34
C TYR A 52 13.95 8.61 7.64
N ASP A 53 13.08 8.43 6.65
CA ASP A 53 12.62 9.49 5.74
C ASP A 53 11.35 10.22 6.22
N ALA A 54 10.56 9.59 7.08
CA ALA A 54 9.32 10.17 7.58
C ALA A 54 9.56 11.14 8.74
N HIS A 55 8.79 12.24 8.79
CA HIS A 55 8.92 13.25 9.83
C HIS A 55 8.67 12.66 11.23
N PRO A 56 9.56 12.90 12.21
CA PRO A 56 9.38 12.39 13.57
C PRO A 56 8.04 12.80 14.17
N GLY A 57 7.36 11.84 14.82
CA GLY A 57 6.05 12.04 15.43
C GLY A 57 4.86 11.83 14.49
N SER A 58 5.08 11.67 13.17
CA SER A 58 4.02 11.31 12.22
C SER A 58 3.60 9.84 12.32
N LEU A 59 2.40 9.53 11.83
CA LEU A 59 1.96 8.12 11.68
C LEU A 59 2.87 7.36 10.73
N LYS A 60 3.30 7.99 9.63
CA LYS A 60 4.27 7.42 8.68
C LYS A 60 5.54 6.96 9.37
N ALA A 61 6.13 7.79 10.25
CA ALA A 61 7.36 7.46 10.97
C ALA A 61 7.17 6.26 11.90
N ARG A 62 6.13 6.34 12.74
CA ARG A 62 5.84 5.29 13.73
C ARG A 62 5.54 3.96 13.08
N LEU A 63 4.61 3.95 12.12
CA LEU A 63 4.13 2.71 11.50
C LEU A 63 5.19 2.12 10.58
N ASN A 64 6.01 2.94 9.91
CA ASN A 64 7.09 2.40 9.08
C ASN A 64 8.14 1.64 9.90
N VAL A 65 8.58 2.18 11.03
CA VAL A 65 9.55 1.49 11.91
C VAL A 65 8.93 0.22 12.50
N GLU A 66 7.67 0.30 12.94
CA GLU A 66 6.97 -0.87 13.51
C GLU A 66 6.73 -1.95 12.44
N GLY A 67 6.21 -1.60 11.28
CA GLY A 67 5.97 -2.55 10.19
C GLY A 67 7.27 -3.15 9.64
N ASN A 68 8.35 -2.35 9.55
CA ASN A 68 9.67 -2.88 9.21
C ASN A 68 10.11 -3.96 10.20
N ARG A 69 9.91 -3.73 11.51
CA ARG A 69 10.26 -4.70 12.56
C ARG A 69 9.47 -5.99 12.48
N LEU A 70 8.21 -5.93 12.05
CA LEU A 70 7.31 -7.08 11.94
C LEU A 70 7.54 -7.91 10.67
N MET A 71 8.23 -7.35 9.67
CA MET A 71 8.26 -7.92 8.32
C MET A 71 8.92 -9.30 8.24
N ASP A 72 9.99 -9.58 9.01
CA ASP A 72 10.64 -10.90 8.98
C ASP A 72 9.68 -12.00 9.45
N GLY A 73 8.97 -11.76 10.56
CA GLY A 73 7.98 -12.71 11.07
C GLY A 73 6.81 -12.87 10.11
N LEU A 74 6.29 -11.76 9.55
CA LEU A 74 5.20 -11.80 8.60
C LEU A 74 5.56 -12.56 7.32
N ALA A 75 6.76 -12.33 6.77
CA ALA A 75 7.23 -13.03 5.59
C ALA A 75 7.42 -14.53 5.85
N GLN A 76 7.90 -14.90 7.03
CA GLN A 76 8.00 -16.29 7.46
C GLN A 76 6.62 -16.95 7.63
N ASP A 77 5.69 -16.28 8.32
CA ASP A 77 4.33 -16.80 8.56
C ASP A 77 3.56 -17.09 7.27
N LEU A 78 3.79 -16.28 6.24
CA LEU A 78 3.07 -16.34 4.97
C LEU A 78 3.87 -17.01 3.83
N ASP A 79 5.10 -17.51 4.13
CA ASP A 79 6.02 -18.12 3.15
C ASP A 79 6.29 -17.20 1.93
N ILE A 80 6.59 -15.93 2.20
CA ILE A 80 6.79 -14.91 1.18
C ILE A 80 8.28 -14.61 0.99
N PRO A 81 8.79 -14.53 -0.26
CA PRO A 81 10.16 -14.11 -0.52
C PRO A 81 10.41 -12.69 0.00
N PHE A 82 11.33 -12.58 0.95
CA PHE A 82 11.76 -11.33 1.57
C PHE A 82 13.28 -11.34 1.77
N ARG A 83 13.94 -10.21 1.54
CA ARG A 83 15.38 -10.06 1.76
C ARG A 83 15.71 -8.71 2.39
N ARG A 84 16.42 -8.74 3.51
CA ARG A 84 17.05 -7.55 4.10
C ARG A 84 18.37 -7.27 3.39
N ASN A 85 18.27 -6.53 2.29
CA ASN A 85 19.45 -6.14 1.51
C ASN A 85 20.08 -4.84 1.97
N GLY A 86 19.42 -4.09 2.86
CA GLY A 86 19.83 -2.75 3.27
C GLY A 86 19.59 -1.69 2.20
N SER A 87 19.68 -0.43 2.59
CA SER A 87 19.56 0.69 1.66
C SER A 87 20.66 1.73 1.86
N LEU A 88 21.04 2.40 0.77
CA LEU A 88 21.95 3.52 0.73
C LEU A 88 21.21 4.75 0.19
N VAL A 89 21.19 5.85 0.95
CA VAL A 89 20.79 7.15 0.44
C VAL A 89 22.05 7.88 0.01
N VAL A 90 22.30 7.92 -1.30
CA VAL A 90 23.54 8.46 -1.83
C VAL A 90 23.46 9.98 -2.03
N MET A 91 24.54 10.68 -1.68
CA MET A 91 24.71 12.11 -1.82
C MET A 91 25.75 12.40 -2.92
N THR A 92 25.42 13.32 -3.81
CA THR A 92 26.34 13.86 -4.82
C THR A 92 26.74 15.29 -4.45
N ARG A 93 27.74 15.85 -5.14
CA ARG A 93 28.22 17.22 -4.88
C ARG A 93 27.20 18.32 -5.04
N ASP A 94 26.11 18.06 -5.79
CA ASP A 94 25.03 19.02 -6.02
C ASP A 94 23.97 19.03 -4.90
N ASN A 95 24.04 18.07 -3.96
CA ASN A 95 23.13 18.03 -2.83
C ASN A 95 23.54 19.03 -1.74
N ASP A 96 22.58 19.39 -0.89
CA ASP A 96 22.86 20.10 0.34
C ASP A 96 23.80 19.26 1.21
N PRO A 97 24.96 19.82 1.67
CA PRO A 97 25.96 19.09 2.45
C PRO A 97 25.39 18.43 3.72
N ASP A 98 24.36 19.03 4.33
CA ASP A 98 23.79 18.55 5.58
C ASP A 98 22.64 17.55 5.38
N VAL A 99 22.29 17.18 4.13
CA VAL A 99 21.14 16.33 3.85
C VAL A 99 21.22 14.96 4.53
N LEU A 100 22.39 14.32 4.53
CA LEU A 100 22.56 13.02 5.17
C LEU A 100 22.53 13.11 6.69
N HIS A 101 23.07 14.18 7.27
CA HIS A 101 23.01 14.41 8.72
C HIS A 101 21.57 14.63 9.19
N ARG A 102 20.79 15.43 8.46
CA ARG A 102 19.36 15.60 8.76
C ARG A 102 18.58 14.29 8.69
N LEU A 103 18.80 13.48 7.67
CA LEU A 103 18.17 12.16 7.54
C LEU A 103 18.63 11.18 8.64
N TYR A 104 19.90 11.24 9.02
CA TYR A 104 20.43 10.45 10.12
C TYR A 104 19.78 10.81 11.46
N GLU A 105 19.74 12.09 11.81
CA GLU A 105 19.11 12.58 13.05
C GLU A 105 17.62 12.25 13.08
N GLN A 106 16.92 12.44 11.95
CA GLN A 106 15.51 12.07 11.80
C GLN A 106 15.29 10.57 11.99
N GLY A 107 16.12 9.75 11.38
CA GLY A 107 16.06 8.29 11.55
C GLY A 107 16.37 7.84 12.98
N GLN A 108 17.31 8.50 13.67
CA GLN A 108 17.58 8.27 15.10
C GLN A 108 16.35 8.63 15.95
N ALA A 109 15.74 9.79 15.69
CA ALA A 109 14.52 10.22 16.37
C ALA A 109 13.34 9.27 16.16
N ASN A 110 13.26 8.63 14.98
CA ASN A 110 12.26 7.62 14.64
C ASN A 110 12.58 6.24 15.24
N GLY A 111 13.78 6.04 15.80
CA GLY A 111 14.21 4.75 16.38
C GLY A 111 14.72 3.73 15.35
N VAL A 112 15.19 4.16 14.18
CA VAL A 112 15.77 3.27 13.16
C VAL A 112 17.13 2.75 13.63
N PRO A 113 17.31 1.42 13.78
CA PRO A 113 18.57 0.89 14.29
C PRO A 113 19.67 0.83 13.23
N GLY A 114 20.92 0.99 13.67
CA GLY A 114 22.11 0.70 12.85
C GLY A 114 22.41 1.68 11.72
N LEU A 115 21.77 2.87 11.71
CA LEU A 115 22.10 3.91 10.73
C LEU A 115 23.56 4.35 10.84
N ARG A 116 24.21 4.52 9.69
CA ARG A 116 25.57 5.05 9.59
C ARG A 116 25.72 5.97 8.38
N ILE A 117 26.43 7.07 8.56
CA ILE A 117 26.90 7.88 7.43
C ILE A 117 28.23 7.28 6.98
N LEU A 118 28.33 6.98 5.71
CA LEU A 118 29.50 6.40 5.06
C LEU A 118 30.17 7.49 4.21
N ASP A 119 31.49 7.52 4.22
CA ASP A 119 32.23 8.30 3.24
C ASP A 119 32.21 7.65 1.85
N GLN A 120 32.87 8.28 0.88
CA GLN A 120 32.88 7.80 -0.51
C GLN A 120 33.51 6.42 -0.64
N GLU A 121 34.58 6.14 0.10
CA GLU A 121 35.30 4.88 0.01
C GLU A 121 34.52 3.75 0.64
N GLU A 122 33.98 3.93 1.84
CA GLU A 122 33.10 2.98 2.53
C GLU A 122 31.87 2.66 1.71
N ALA A 123 31.22 3.69 1.12
CA ALA A 123 30.04 3.50 0.28
C ALA A 123 30.35 2.67 -0.96
N ARG A 124 31.49 2.89 -1.62
CA ARG A 124 31.93 2.13 -2.79
C ARG A 124 32.40 0.71 -2.47
N GLN A 125 33.00 0.51 -1.29
CA GLN A 125 33.31 -0.85 -0.81
C GLN A 125 32.03 -1.67 -0.61
N MET A 126 30.96 -1.03 -0.13
CA MET A 126 29.68 -1.68 0.08
C MET A 126 28.90 -1.89 -1.23
N GLU A 127 29.00 -0.95 -2.17
CA GLU A 127 28.32 -0.99 -3.47
C GLU A 127 29.25 -0.46 -4.59
N PRO A 128 30.01 -1.36 -5.22
CA PRO A 128 31.05 -0.98 -6.21
C PRO A 128 30.53 -0.28 -7.45
N LYS A 129 29.25 -0.44 -7.78
CA LYS A 129 28.59 0.18 -8.95
C LYS A 129 28.06 1.59 -8.69
N LEU A 130 28.34 2.18 -7.53
CA LEU A 130 28.00 3.59 -7.32
C LEU A 130 28.75 4.49 -8.32
N SER A 131 28.04 5.50 -8.82
CA SER A 131 28.61 6.51 -9.73
C SER A 131 29.78 7.26 -9.07
N GLU A 132 30.71 7.76 -9.89
CA GLU A 132 31.82 8.61 -9.43
C GLU A 132 31.35 9.93 -8.79
N ASP A 133 30.14 10.38 -9.11
CA ASP A 133 29.55 11.59 -8.52
C ASP A 133 29.13 11.40 -7.06
N VAL A 134 29.00 10.16 -6.59
CA VAL A 134 28.63 9.85 -5.20
C VAL A 134 29.81 10.14 -4.27
N ILE A 135 29.60 10.99 -3.28
CA ILE A 135 30.64 11.45 -2.32
C ILE A 135 30.41 10.94 -0.88
N ALA A 136 29.19 10.54 -0.55
CA ALA A 136 28.82 9.99 0.75
C ALA A 136 27.48 9.24 0.64
N ALA A 137 27.16 8.43 1.66
CA ALA A 137 25.86 7.76 1.73
C ALA A 137 25.38 7.61 3.18
N LEU A 138 24.05 7.59 3.39
CA LEU A 138 23.43 7.11 4.62
C LEU A 138 23.07 5.64 4.41
N TYR A 139 23.65 4.76 5.19
CA TYR A 139 23.36 3.33 5.21
C TYR A 139 22.30 3.00 6.25
N ALA A 140 21.25 2.29 5.83
CA ALA A 140 20.21 1.77 6.70
C ALA A 140 20.13 0.24 6.53
N PRO A 141 20.67 -0.54 7.48
CA PRO A 141 20.77 -2.01 7.37
C PRO A 141 19.41 -2.71 7.40
N THR A 142 18.40 -2.10 7.99
CA THR A 142 17.05 -2.68 8.14
C THR A 142 16.17 -2.52 6.91
N GLY A 143 16.63 -1.80 5.89
CA GLY A 143 15.95 -1.77 4.60
C GLY A 143 15.86 -3.15 3.96
N GLY A 144 14.78 -3.41 3.22
CA GLY A 144 14.56 -4.71 2.57
C GLY A 144 13.76 -4.61 1.28
N ILE A 145 13.64 -5.72 0.60
CA ILE A 145 12.85 -5.90 -0.62
C ILE A 145 11.93 -7.11 -0.47
N ILE A 146 10.73 -7.02 -1.04
CA ILE A 146 9.69 -8.04 -0.95
C ILE A 146 8.93 -8.13 -2.28
N CYS A 147 8.20 -9.23 -2.52
CA CYS A 147 7.21 -9.26 -3.58
C CYS A 147 5.87 -8.67 -3.09
N PRO A 148 5.41 -7.53 -3.63
CA PRO A 148 4.16 -6.93 -3.16
C PRO A 148 2.92 -7.72 -3.57
N PHE A 149 3.00 -8.50 -4.64
CA PHE A 149 1.93 -9.42 -5.05
C PHE A 149 1.78 -10.55 -4.03
N GLU A 150 2.85 -11.29 -3.77
CA GLU A 150 2.84 -12.43 -2.83
C GLU A 150 2.49 -11.97 -1.42
N LEU A 151 2.95 -10.78 -0.99
CA LEU A 151 2.54 -10.21 0.29
C LEU A 151 1.02 -10.00 0.35
N THR A 152 0.44 -9.37 -0.67
CA THR A 152 -1.00 -9.07 -0.66
C THR A 152 -1.83 -10.35 -0.77
N MET A 153 -1.42 -11.29 -1.64
CA MET A 153 -2.07 -12.59 -1.82
C MET A 153 -2.00 -13.43 -0.54
N GLY A 154 -0.82 -13.57 0.06
CA GLY A 154 -0.66 -14.34 1.30
C GLY A 154 -1.46 -13.77 2.47
N LEU A 155 -1.57 -12.43 2.57
CA LEU A 155 -2.46 -11.79 3.56
C LEU A 155 -3.93 -12.13 3.31
N ALA A 156 -4.38 -12.08 2.06
CA ALA A 156 -5.76 -12.38 1.67
C ALA A 156 -6.11 -13.86 1.86
N GLU A 157 -5.25 -14.76 1.40
CA GLU A 157 -5.42 -16.21 1.56
C GLU A 157 -5.48 -16.61 3.03
N ASN A 158 -4.58 -16.05 3.84
CA ASN A 158 -4.61 -16.30 5.29
C ASN A 158 -5.89 -15.76 5.93
N ALA A 159 -6.36 -14.57 5.55
CA ALA A 159 -7.64 -14.03 6.03
C ALA A 159 -8.83 -14.91 5.63
N SER A 160 -8.89 -15.33 4.37
CA SER A 160 -9.96 -16.20 3.85
C SER A 160 -9.97 -17.57 4.54
N ALA A 161 -8.80 -18.20 4.71
CA ALA A 161 -8.68 -19.47 5.43
C ALA A 161 -9.12 -19.38 6.89
N ASN A 162 -9.14 -18.18 7.47
CA ASN A 162 -9.56 -17.90 8.84
C ASN A 162 -10.93 -17.20 8.95
N GLY A 163 -11.77 -17.29 7.93
CA GLY A 163 -13.18 -16.94 8.03
C GLY A 163 -13.57 -15.56 7.50
N VAL A 164 -12.74 -14.91 6.69
CA VAL A 164 -13.08 -13.66 6.01
C VAL A 164 -13.61 -13.96 4.61
N ASP A 165 -14.78 -13.43 4.28
CA ASP A 165 -15.39 -13.55 2.96
C ASP A 165 -14.85 -12.47 2.00
N PHE A 166 -14.68 -12.84 0.72
CA PHE A 166 -14.22 -11.91 -0.32
C PHE A 166 -15.25 -11.80 -1.45
N PHE A 167 -15.60 -10.56 -1.80
CA PHE A 167 -16.46 -10.22 -2.92
C PHE A 167 -15.66 -9.48 -3.99
N PHE A 168 -15.48 -10.08 -5.15
CA PHE A 168 -14.76 -9.52 -6.29
C PHE A 168 -15.71 -9.07 -7.39
N ASN A 169 -15.20 -8.23 -8.30
CA ASN A 169 -16.01 -7.55 -9.32
C ASN A 169 -17.19 -6.78 -8.69
N ALA A 170 -16.99 -6.25 -7.49
CA ALA A 170 -18.01 -5.62 -6.66
C ALA A 170 -17.73 -4.11 -6.43
N PRO A 171 -17.81 -3.27 -7.49
CA PRO A 171 -17.57 -1.84 -7.34
C PRO A 171 -18.65 -1.21 -6.46
N VAL A 172 -18.22 -0.63 -5.33
CA VAL A 172 -19.09 0.10 -4.42
C VAL A 172 -19.47 1.44 -5.03
N ALA A 173 -20.75 1.65 -5.26
CA ALA A 173 -21.30 2.89 -5.81
C ALA A 173 -21.76 3.85 -4.71
N SER A 174 -22.39 3.33 -3.66
CA SER A 174 -22.86 4.15 -2.54
C SER A 174 -22.72 3.43 -1.20
N VAL A 175 -22.53 4.25 -0.16
CA VAL A 175 -22.54 3.84 1.22
C VAL A 175 -23.45 4.78 2.02
N GLU A 176 -24.38 4.20 2.75
CA GLU A 176 -25.34 4.91 3.57
C GLU A 176 -25.27 4.44 5.02
N LYS A 177 -25.33 5.33 5.99
CA LYS A 177 -25.52 4.99 7.38
C LYS A 177 -27.01 4.92 7.68
N VAL A 178 -27.49 3.75 8.04
CA VAL A 178 -28.91 3.49 8.27
C VAL A 178 -29.16 3.26 9.76
N SER A 179 -30.18 3.91 10.30
CA SER A 179 -30.69 3.62 11.64
C SER A 179 -31.92 2.72 11.52
N PHE A 180 -32.04 1.72 12.40
CA PHE A 180 -33.29 0.97 12.46
C PHE A 180 -34.43 1.90 12.85
N PRO A 181 -35.63 1.77 12.26
CA PRO A 181 -36.79 2.47 12.76
C PRO A 181 -37.03 2.06 14.19
N SER A 182 -37.25 3.05 15.07
CA SER A 182 -37.67 2.77 16.45
C SER A 182 -38.88 1.86 16.42
N PRO A 183 -38.97 0.80 17.28
CA PRO A 183 -40.17 0.00 17.39
C PRO A 183 -41.35 0.93 17.64
N SER A 184 -42.41 0.78 16.83
CA SER A 184 -43.67 1.53 17.01
C SER A 184 -44.12 1.41 18.45
N GLN A 185 -44.52 2.54 19.06
CA GLN A 185 -45.02 2.67 20.42
C GLN A 185 -46.04 1.55 20.73
N GLY A 186 -45.64 0.53 21.52
CA GLY A 186 -46.52 -0.56 21.91
C GLY A 186 -45.84 -1.67 22.72
N SER A 187 -44.55 -1.78 22.76
CA SER A 187 -43.83 -2.79 23.54
C SER A 187 -43.04 -2.13 24.66
N GLN A 188 -43.51 -2.32 25.93
CA GLN A 188 -42.84 -1.92 27.17
C GLN A 188 -41.66 -2.87 27.46
N ASN A 189 -40.71 -3.10 26.55
CA ASN A 189 -39.43 -3.70 26.87
C ASN A 189 -38.32 -2.79 26.41
N GLU A 190 -37.58 -2.35 27.40
CA GLU A 190 -36.61 -1.27 27.37
C GLU A 190 -35.43 -1.49 26.43
N ASN A 191 -35.02 -0.39 25.79
CA ASN A 191 -33.64 -0.03 25.44
C ASN A 191 -32.79 -0.95 24.53
N HIS A 192 -33.33 -1.48 23.45
CA HIS A 192 -32.49 -1.83 22.29
C HIS A 192 -32.75 -0.82 21.16
N ILE A 193 -32.14 0.37 21.28
CA ILE A 193 -31.84 1.16 20.06
C ILE A 193 -30.85 0.31 19.28
N ALA A 194 -31.33 -0.37 18.24
CA ALA A 194 -30.45 -1.14 17.37
C ALA A 194 -29.39 -0.18 16.85
N ALA A 195 -28.12 -0.52 17.08
CA ALA A 195 -27.01 0.32 16.67
C ALA A 195 -27.09 0.58 15.15
N PRO A 196 -26.80 1.81 14.71
CA PRO A 196 -26.80 2.13 13.27
C PRO A 196 -25.82 1.21 12.52
N PHE A 197 -26.12 0.90 11.28
CA PHE A 197 -25.31 0.05 10.42
C PHE A 197 -25.06 0.75 9.08
N PHE A 198 -24.12 0.21 8.31
CA PHE A 198 -23.82 0.68 6.95
C PHE A 198 -24.51 -0.22 5.94
N LEU A 199 -25.17 0.40 4.97
CA LEU A 199 -25.70 -0.22 3.79
C LEU A 199 -24.80 0.13 2.61
N ILE A 200 -24.10 -0.88 2.10
CA ILE A 200 -23.12 -0.77 1.03
C ILE A 200 -23.78 -1.32 -0.23
N LYS A 201 -23.85 -0.51 -1.28
CA LYS A 201 -24.51 -0.84 -2.54
C LYS A 201 -23.57 -0.67 -3.72
N GLY A 202 -23.77 -1.54 -4.73
CA GLY A 202 -23.07 -1.45 -6.00
C GLY A 202 -23.80 -2.18 -7.10
N LYS A 203 -23.17 -2.25 -8.27
CA LYS A 203 -23.66 -3.00 -9.42
C LYS A 203 -22.56 -3.87 -9.98
N ALA A 204 -22.75 -5.17 -9.93
CA ALA A 204 -21.77 -6.19 -10.25
C ALA A 204 -22.40 -7.33 -11.07
N PRO A 205 -22.56 -7.16 -12.41
CA PRO A 205 -23.15 -8.20 -13.27
C PRO A 205 -22.38 -9.54 -13.23
N SER A 206 -21.09 -9.51 -12.85
CA SER A 206 -20.19 -10.67 -12.75
C SER A 206 -19.59 -10.81 -11.36
N LEU A 207 -20.38 -10.53 -10.31
CA LEU A 207 -19.93 -10.67 -8.92
C LEU A 207 -19.41 -12.09 -8.66
N ARG A 208 -18.21 -12.19 -8.14
CA ARG A 208 -17.59 -13.43 -7.67
C ARG A 208 -17.50 -13.38 -6.14
N PHE A 209 -18.08 -14.40 -5.51
CA PHE A 209 -18.03 -14.59 -4.07
C PHE A 209 -17.12 -15.77 -3.74
N GLU A 210 -16.15 -15.56 -2.89
CA GLU A 210 -15.30 -16.60 -2.32
C GLU A 210 -15.58 -16.70 -0.82
N PRO A 211 -16.39 -17.72 -0.41
CA PRO A 211 -16.68 -17.95 0.99
C PRO A 211 -15.46 -18.50 1.70
N SER A 212 -15.32 -18.15 2.97
CA SER A 212 -14.24 -18.64 3.84
C SER A 212 -14.20 -20.18 3.89
N GLY A 213 -13.01 -20.76 3.78
CA GLY A 213 -12.77 -22.20 3.97
C GLY A 213 -13.16 -23.12 2.81
N SER A 214 -13.41 -22.61 1.61
CA SER A 214 -13.73 -23.46 0.45
C SER A 214 -12.46 -23.99 -0.24
N GLU A 215 -12.08 -25.22 0.09
CA GLU A 215 -11.25 -26.04 -0.79
C GLU A 215 -12.13 -26.51 -1.96
N ASN A 216 -11.92 -25.97 -3.17
CA ASN A 216 -12.57 -26.34 -4.43
C ASN A 216 -14.09 -26.12 -4.53
N SER A 217 -14.53 -24.98 -5.02
CA SER A 217 -15.86 -24.91 -5.62
C SER A 217 -15.85 -24.17 -6.96
N SER A 218 -15.90 -24.95 -8.04
CA SER A 218 -16.15 -24.50 -9.41
C SER A 218 -17.65 -24.19 -9.69
N ASN A 219 -18.44 -23.86 -8.67
CA ASN A 219 -19.84 -23.50 -8.80
C ASN A 219 -20.20 -22.34 -7.88
N SER A 220 -20.00 -21.13 -8.38
CA SER A 220 -20.44 -19.89 -7.75
C SER A 220 -21.95 -19.72 -7.88
N GLN A 221 -22.72 -20.21 -6.92
CA GLN A 221 -24.08 -19.72 -6.69
C GLN A 221 -24.03 -18.74 -5.52
N ALA A 222 -23.97 -17.45 -5.82
CA ALA A 222 -24.02 -16.31 -4.87
C ALA A 222 -25.35 -16.19 -4.09
N SER A 223 -26.19 -17.23 -4.08
CA SER A 223 -27.57 -17.16 -3.61
C SER A 223 -27.81 -17.66 -2.18
N SER A 224 -26.78 -18.02 -1.40
CA SER A 224 -26.98 -18.59 -0.07
C SER A 224 -26.40 -17.77 1.10
N ASP A 225 -25.69 -16.67 0.85
CA ASP A 225 -25.24 -15.78 1.93
C ASP A 225 -26.40 -14.87 2.37
N PRO A 226 -26.88 -14.99 3.62
CA PRO A 226 -27.98 -14.17 4.14
C PRO A 226 -27.62 -12.68 4.24
N ASP A 227 -26.36 -12.34 4.15
CA ASP A 227 -25.84 -10.99 4.34
C ASP A 227 -25.52 -10.26 3.02
N LEU A 228 -25.48 -11.00 1.91
CA LEU A 228 -25.42 -10.48 0.54
C LEU A 228 -26.79 -10.60 -0.13
N ARG A 229 -27.35 -9.48 -0.54
CA ARG A 229 -28.49 -9.46 -1.47
C ARG A 229 -27.99 -9.11 -2.87
N LEU A 230 -28.26 -10.01 -3.81
CA LEU A 230 -28.01 -9.82 -5.23
C LEU A 230 -29.34 -9.75 -5.96
N ASP A 231 -29.60 -8.65 -6.62
CA ASP A 231 -30.82 -8.44 -7.42
C ASP A 231 -30.61 -8.90 -8.88
N PRO A 232 -31.69 -9.27 -9.61
CA PRO A 232 -31.58 -9.80 -10.98
C PRO A 232 -30.94 -8.84 -12.00
N ASP A 233 -30.89 -7.55 -11.71
CA ASP A 233 -30.24 -6.53 -12.55
C ASP A 233 -28.72 -6.42 -12.30
N GLY A 234 -28.15 -7.26 -11.44
CA GLY A 234 -26.76 -7.26 -11.01
C GLY A 234 -26.46 -6.25 -9.90
N SER A 235 -27.46 -5.61 -9.32
CA SER A 235 -27.27 -4.77 -8.13
C SER A 235 -27.04 -5.63 -6.90
N PHE A 236 -26.10 -5.22 -6.03
CA PHE A 236 -25.86 -5.89 -4.75
C PHE A 236 -26.02 -4.93 -3.57
N SER A 237 -26.34 -5.50 -2.41
CA SER A 237 -26.31 -4.78 -1.16
C SER A 237 -25.75 -5.67 -0.03
N ILE A 238 -24.87 -5.07 0.78
CA ILE A 238 -24.22 -5.68 1.94
C ILE A 238 -24.48 -4.79 3.16
N HIS A 239 -24.81 -5.42 4.29
CA HIS A 239 -25.02 -4.73 5.55
C HIS A 239 -23.88 -5.01 6.51
N ALA A 240 -23.33 -4.00 7.15
CA ALA A 240 -22.25 -4.14 8.12
C ALA A 240 -22.42 -3.18 9.30
N ARG A 241 -22.02 -3.61 10.51
CA ARG A 241 -22.03 -2.77 11.72
C ARG A 241 -20.91 -1.73 11.67
N LEU A 242 -19.73 -2.15 11.24
CA LEU A 242 -18.53 -1.31 11.09
C LEU A 242 -18.09 -1.31 9.64
N LEU A 243 -17.57 -0.20 9.21
CA LEU A 243 -17.02 -0.02 7.87
C LEU A 243 -15.57 0.43 7.93
N VAL A 244 -14.69 -0.29 7.25
CA VAL A 244 -13.30 0.08 7.03
C VAL A 244 -13.12 0.54 5.59
N ASN A 245 -12.73 1.78 5.42
CA ASN A 245 -12.42 2.36 4.12
C ASN A 245 -10.93 2.20 3.82
N ALA A 246 -10.58 1.16 3.07
CA ALA A 246 -9.23 0.85 2.58
C ALA A 246 -9.16 0.96 1.03
N ALA A 247 -9.98 1.83 0.44
CA ALA A 247 -10.19 1.94 -1.00
C ALA A 247 -9.05 2.66 -1.76
N GLY A 248 -7.87 2.84 -1.14
CA GLY A 248 -6.68 3.41 -1.76
C GLY A 248 -6.94 4.75 -2.42
N LEU A 249 -6.74 4.85 -3.75
CA LEU A 249 -6.99 6.07 -4.53
C LEU A 249 -8.44 6.59 -4.47
N TYR A 250 -9.39 5.75 -4.11
CA TYR A 250 -10.82 6.07 -4.08
C TYR A 250 -11.35 6.25 -2.65
N ALA A 251 -10.47 6.24 -1.65
CA ALA A 251 -10.88 6.36 -0.24
C ALA A 251 -11.57 7.70 0.06
N ASP A 252 -11.20 8.76 -0.63
CA ASP A 252 -11.87 10.07 -0.55
C ASP A 252 -13.33 9.99 -1.02
N LEU A 253 -13.62 9.24 -2.09
CA LEU A 253 -14.97 9.09 -2.61
C LEU A 253 -15.88 8.34 -1.62
N ILE A 254 -15.37 7.35 -0.92
CA ILE A 254 -16.12 6.63 0.12
C ILE A 254 -16.31 7.51 1.35
N ASN A 255 -15.22 8.08 1.89
CA ASN A 255 -15.30 8.97 3.05
C ASN A 255 -16.27 10.11 2.83
N ASN A 256 -16.19 10.75 1.67
CA ASN A 256 -16.93 11.96 1.35
C ASN A 256 -18.44 11.75 1.11
N GLN A 257 -18.91 10.51 1.02
CA GLN A 257 -20.34 10.21 1.04
C GLN A 257 -20.94 10.27 2.45
N LEU A 258 -20.12 10.02 3.47
CA LEU A 258 -20.57 9.81 4.86
C LEU A 258 -20.17 10.96 5.78
N SER A 259 -18.94 11.48 5.63
CA SER A 259 -18.32 12.43 6.55
C SER A 259 -18.36 13.86 6.02
N ALA A 260 -18.57 14.81 6.93
CA ALA A 260 -18.36 16.23 6.66
C ALA A 260 -16.87 16.61 6.60
N ARG A 261 -16.00 15.79 7.22
CA ARG A 261 -14.54 15.91 7.10
C ARG A 261 -14.09 15.33 5.77
N ARG A 262 -13.96 16.20 4.80
CA ARG A 262 -13.61 15.79 3.43
C ARG A 262 -12.15 15.35 3.36
N LEU A 263 -11.90 14.25 2.67
CA LEU A 263 -10.58 13.85 2.21
C LEU A 263 -10.42 14.28 0.74
N HIS A 264 -9.19 14.54 0.35
CA HIS A 264 -8.83 14.79 -1.05
C HIS A 264 -7.58 13.97 -1.39
N ILE A 265 -7.74 12.99 -2.28
CA ILE A 265 -6.65 12.10 -2.69
C ILE A 265 -6.25 12.41 -4.13
N VAL A 266 -5.03 12.90 -4.27
CA VAL A 266 -4.38 13.18 -5.55
C VAL A 266 -3.57 11.98 -5.98
N PRO A 267 -3.82 11.42 -7.18
CA PRO A 267 -3.00 10.34 -7.73
C PRO A 267 -1.61 10.88 -8.06
N ARG A 268 -0.57 10.36 -7.38
CA ARG A 268 0.83 10.68 -7.68
C ARG A 268 1.46 9.54 -8.46
N ARG A 269 1.60 9.74 -9.78
CA ARG A 269 2.12 8.73 -10.70
C ARG A 269 3.62 8.54 -10.53
N GLY A 270 4.03 7.27 -10.37
CA GLY A 270 5.41 6.82 -10.42
C GLY A 270 5.60 5.85 -11.55
N GLN A 271 6.46 6.18 -12.51
CA GLN A 271 6.80 5.32 -13.65
C GLN A 271 8.09 4.56 -13.33
N TYR A 272 8.19 3.33 -13.82
CA TYR A 272 9.29 2.41 -13.55
C TYR A 272 9.76 1.70 -14.80
N GLN A 273 11.03 1.29 -14.81
CA GLN A 273 11.62 0.34 -15.76
C GLN A 273 12.05 -0.90 -14.97
N LEU A 274 11.62 -2.07 -15.44
CA LEU A 274 12.06 -3.36 -14.92
C LEU A 274 13.00 -4.00 -15.93
N LEU A 275 14.20 -4.35 -15.45
CA LEU A 275 15.23 -4.97 -16.26
C LEU A 275 15.23 -6.49 -16.03
N ASP A 276 15.75 -7.22 -16.99
CA ASP A 276 15.90 -8.66 -16.96
C ASP A 276 16.74 -9.15 -15.77
N LYS A 277 16.64 -10.42 -15.46
CA LYS A 277 17.43 -11.07 -14.39
C LYS A 277 18.94 -11.03 -14.65
N SER A 278 19.36 -10.94 -15.91
CA SER A 278 20.75 -10.71 -16.28
C SER A 278 21.34 -9.44 -15.68
N ALA A 279 20.49 -8.42 -15.44
CA ALA A 279 20.85 -7.17 -14.78
C ALA A 279 20.69 -7.20 -13.25
N GLY A 280 20.09 -8.25 -12.69
CA GLY A 280 19.67 -8.30 -11.28
C GLY A 280 20.78 -8.23 -10.25
N GLY A 281 21.98 -8.64 -10.62
CA GLY A 281 23.19 -8.53 -9.79
C GLY A 281 23.97 -7.22 -9.97
N HIS A 282 23.42 -6.22 -10.68
CA HIS A 282 24.10 -4.97 -10.93
C HIS A 282 24.34 -4.15 -9.65
N VAL A 283 23.38 -4.14 -8.72
CA VAL A 283 23.51 -3.62 -7.37
C VAL A 283 22.95 -4.64 -6.36
N ASP A 284 23.51 -4.66 -5.15
CA ASP A 284 23.02 -5.51 -4.05
C ASP A 284 22.10 -4.74 -3.10
N LYS A 285 22.42 -3.50 -2.81
CA LYS A 285 21.63 -2.60 -1.96
C LYS A 285 20.54 -1.88 -2.73
N THR A 286 19.51 -1.42 -2.01
CA THR A 286 18.56 -0.45 -2.57
C THR A 286 19.20 0.94 -2.54
N ILE A 287 19.44 1.52 -3.71
CA ILE A 287 20.11 2.80 -3.85
C ILE A 287 19.07 3.91 -4.04
N PHE A 288 18.96 4.81 -3.08
CA PHE A 288 18.16 6.04 -3.17
C PHE A 288 19.06 7.24 -3.43
N GLN A 289 18.53 8.23 -4.11
CA GLN A 289 19.16 9.55 -4.16
C GLN A 289 18.73 10.38 -2.95
N ALA A 290 19.65 11.13 -2.38
CA ALA A 290 19.33 12.11 -1.35
C ALA A 290 18.30 13.12 -1.89
N PRO A 291 17.32 13.54 -1.08
CA PRO A 291 16.36 14.56 -1.48
C PRO A 291 17.02 15.83 -1.99
N SER A 292 16.49 16.39 -3.07
CA SER A 292 16.94 17.65 -3.63
C SER A 292 15.78 18.65 -3.71
N LYS A 293 16.05 19.85 -4.17
CA LYS A 293 15.01 20.85 -4.46
C LYS A 293 13.97 20.36 -5.50
N MET A 294 14.32 19.34 -6.27
CA MET A 294 13.45 18.69 -7.25
C MET A 294 12.58 17.56 -6.65
N GLY A 295 12.65 17.33 -5.33
CA GLY A 295 11.93 16.26 -4.63
C GLY A 295 12.75 14.99 -4.40
N LYS A 296 12.06 13.86 -4.16
CA LYS A 296 12.69 12.54 -3.99
C LYS A 296 13.25 12.08 -5.32
N GLY A 297 14.49 11.58 -5.29
CA GLY A 297 15.18 11.09 -6.48
C GLY A 297 14.70 9.71 -6.95
N VAL A 298 15.25 9.28 -8.07
CA VAL A 298 15.06 7.94 -8.65
C VAL A 298 15.88 6.94 -7.85
N LEU A 299 15.30 5.76 -7.58
CA LEU A 299 16.01 4.65 -6.97
C LEU A 299 16.45 3.61 -8.01
N VAL A 300 17.46 2.83 -7.65
CA VAL A 300 17.89 1.60 -8.33
C VAL A 300 17.92 0.50 -7.29
N ALA A 301 17.17 -0.58 -7.50
CA ALA A 301 17.05 -1.65 -6.52
C ALA A 301 16.96 -3.03 -7.18
N PRO A 302 17.58 -4.06 -6.59
CA PRO A 302 17.28 -5.43 -6.98
C PRO A 302 15.85 -5.79 -6.54
N THR A 303 15.27 -6.79 -7.17
CA THR A 303 14.02 -7.40 -6.72
C THR A 303 14.29 -8.75 -6.05
N VAL A 304 13.33 -9.26 -5.27
CA VAL A 304 13.46 -10.59 -4.64
C VAL A 304 13.53 -11.71 -5.68
N HIS A 305 13.01 -11.48 -6.88
CA HIS A 305 13.02 -12.45 -7.99
C HIS A 305 14.23 -12.32 -8.92
N GLY A 306 15.18 -11.45 -8.58
CA GLY A 306 16.46 -11.31 -9.29
C GLY A 306 16.42 -10.38 -10.50
N ASN A 307 15.44 -9.50 -10.61
CA ASN A 307 15.40 -8.43 -11.59
C ASN A 307 16.05 -7.15 -11.03
N LEU A 308 16.29 -6.15 -11.88
CA LEU A 308 16.68 -4.81 -11.45
C LEU A 308 15.53 -3.83 -11.74
N LEU A 309 15.19 -2.99 -10.76
CA LEU A 309 14.15 -1.97 -10.87
C LEU A 309 14.76 -0.57 -10.86
N VAL A 310 14.34 0.27 -11.80
CA VAL A 310 14.72 1.69 -11.87
C VAL A 310 13.46 2.54 -11.85
N GLY A 311 13.38 3.47 -10.94
CA GLY A 311 12.21 4.35 -10.74
C GLY A 311 12.11 4.81 -9.28
N PRO A 312 10.99 5.43 -8.88
CA PRO A 312 9.96 5.96 -9.75
C PRO A 312 10.19 7.40 -10.21
N THR A 313 9.37 7.87 -11.14
CA THR A 313 9.05 9.30 -11.27
C THR A 313 8.10 9.76 -10.16
N ALA A 314 7.82 11.06 -10.08
CA ALA A 314 6.79 11.60 -9.19
C ALA A 314 6.07 12.74 -9.90
N GLU A 315 4.82 12.51 -10.27
CA GLU A 315 4.00 13.45 -11.01
C GLU A 315 2.56 13.38 -10.49
N ASP A 316 2.03 14.51 -10.04
CA ASP A 316 0.63 14.61 -9.65
C ASP A 316 -0.24 14.73 -10.90
N ILE A 317 -1.30 13.92 -10.97
CA ILE A 317 -2.22 13.86 -12.09
C ILE A 317 -3.67 13.85 -11.59
N ASP A 318 -4.62 14.26 -12.45
CA ASP A 318 -6.04 14.24 -12.07
C ASP A 318 -6.72 12.89 -12.26
N ASN A 319 -6.20 12.08 -13.19
CA ASN A 319 -6.83 10.82 -13.57
C ASN A 319 -6.40 9.66 -12.64
N LYS A 320 -7.33 9.19 -11.82
CA LYS A 320 -7.13 8.03 -10.92
C LYS A 320 -6.90 6.69 -11.64
N GLU A 321 -7.06 6.64 -12.96
CA GLU A 321 -6.77 5.49 -13.84
C GLU A 321 -5.53 5.72 -14.73
N GLY A 322 -4.75 6.78 -14.51
CA GLY A 322 -3.65 7.21 -15.36
C GLY A 322 -2.36 6.40 -15.17
N VAL A 323 -2.39 5.08 -15.38
CA VAL A 323 -1.25 4.14 -15.19
C VAL A 323 -0.37 3.96 -16.43
N ASN A 324 -0.44 4.87 -17.39
CA ASN A 324 0.43 4.85 -18.57
C ASN A 324 1.84 5.36 -18.24
N THR A 325 2.85 4.84 -18.96
CA THR A 325 4.21 5.39 -19.01
C THR A 325 4.35 6.38 -20.17
N THR A 326 5.35 7.27 -20.07
CA THR A 326 5.65 8.28 -21.11
C THR A 326 7.13 8.22 -21.49
N GLY A 327 7.43 8.51 -22.76
CA GLY A 327 8.82 8.55 -23.22
C GLY A 327 9.69 9.56 -22.46
N GLU A 328 9.09 10.70 -22.05
CA GLU A 328 9.75 11.71 -21.22
C GLU A 328 10.09 11.16 -19.84
N GLY A 329 9.10 10.53 -19.15
CA GLY A 329 9.29 9.92 -17.83
C GLY A 329 10.34 8.82 -17.84
N LEU A 330 10.32 7.93 -18.83
CA LEU A 330 11.31 6.86 -18.95
C LEU A 330 12.72 7.40 -19.25
N SER A 331 12.84 8.45 -20.09
CA SER A 331 14.11 9.12 -20.35
C SER A 331 14.65 9.84 -19.11
N TYR A 332 13.77 10.47 -18.33
CA TYR A 332 14.13 11.07 -17.04
C TYR A 332 14.70 10.01 -16.07
N LEU A 333 14.05 8.83 -15.95
CA LEU A 333 14.54 7.74 -15.12
C LEU A 333 15.96 7.32 -15.48
N ALA A 334 16.21 7.07 -16.78
CA ALA A 334 17.51 6.65 -17.29
C ALA A 334 18.61 7.65 -16.93
N LYS A 335 18.37 8.94 -17.22
CA LYS A 335 19.31 10.03 -16.96
C LYS A 335 19.56 10.25 -15.47
N THR A 336 18.50 10.16 -14.66
CA THR A 336 18.61 10.47 -13.23
C THR A 336 19.26 9.31 -12.47
N ALA A 337 18.91 8.06 -12.77
CA ALA A 337 19.49 6.87 -12.13
C ALA A 337 21.01 6.77 -12.35
N SER A 338 21.52 7.17 -13.54
CA SER A 338 22.96 7.12 -13.82
C SER A 338 23.81 8.05 -12.95
N ARG A 339 23.20 9.03 -12.29
CA ARG A 339 23.90 9.88 -11.29
C ARG A 339 24.23 9.15 -10.00
N SER A 340 23.50 8.07 -9.70
CA SER A 340 23.70 7.27 -8.48
C SER A 340 24.44 5.97 -8.75
N VAL A 341 24.11 5.32 -9.87
CA VAL A 341 24.63 4.00 -10.24
C VAL A 341 25.20 4.06 -11.64
N ALA A 342 26.45 3.65 -11.79
CA ALA A 342 27.15 3.64 -13.07
C ALA A 342 26.68 2.48 -13.95
N GLU A 343 26.78 2.66 -15.27
CA GLU A 343 26.65 1.60 -16.27
C GLU A 343 25.37 0.75 -16.18
N ILE A 344 24.23 1.34 -15.73
CA ILE A 344 22.96 0.60 -15.67
C ILE A 344 22.65 0.01 -17.05
N PRO A 345 22.44 -1.31 -17.18
CA PRO A 345 22.26 -1.97 -18.47
C PRO A 345 20.84 -1.74 -19.03
N LEU A 346 20.49 -0.51 -19.38
CA LEU A 346 19.15 -0.10 -19.82
C LEU A 346 18.64 -0.84 -21.06
N ARG A 347 19.52 -1.43 -21.87
CA ARG A 347 19.12 -2.30 -22.99
C ARG A 347 18.44 -3.60 -22.55
N GLU A 348 18.61 -3.98 -21.29
CA GLU A 348 18.00 -5.15 -20.67
C GLU A 348 16.59 -4.87 -20.08
N VAL A 349 16.01 -3.70 -20.37
CA VAL A 349 14.63 -3.39 -19.96
C VAL A 349 13.67 -4.35 -20.65
N ILE A 350 12.93 -5.13 -19.86
CA ILE A 350 11.93 -6.09 -20.33
C ILE A 350 10.52 -5.50 -20.31
N THR A 351 10.26 -4.56 -19.43
CA THR A 351 8.95 -3.86 -19.35
C THR A 351 9.06 -2.53 -18.62
N SER A 352 8.06 -1.67 -18.85
CA SER A 352 7.85 -0.46 -18.06
C SER A 352 6.40 -0.43 -17.56
N PHE A 353 6.21 0.13 -16.38
CA PHE A 353 4.89 0.25 -15.76
C PHE A 353 4.79 1.54 -14.94
N ALA A 354 3.57 1.91 -14.56
CA ALA A 354 3.34 3.00 -13.64
C ALA A 354 2.36 2.60 -12.54
N GLY A 355 2.56 3.16 -11.36
CA GLY A 355 1.66 3.05 -10.23
C GLY A 355 1.25 4.41 -9.71
N LEU A 356 0.07 4.48 -9.12
CA LEU A 356 -0.50 5.71 -8.56
C LEU A 356 -0.46 5.62 -7.03
N ARG A 357 0.25 6.55 -6.38
CA ARG A 357 0.23 6.69 -4.92
C ARG A 357 -0.98 7.52 -4.52
N ALA A 358 -1.64 7.11 -3.45
CA ALA A 358 -2.78 7.81 -2.87
C ALA A 358 -2.29 8.97 -1.99
N HIS A 359 -1.82 10.08 -2.61
CA HIS A 359 -1.34 11.25 -1.88
C HIS A 359 -2.52 12.02 -1.29
N GLU A 360 -2.52 12.25 0.02
CA GLU A 360 -3.51 13.04 0.73
C GLU A 360 -2.91 14.40 1.13
N ASP A 361 -3.68 15.48 1.01
CA ASP A 361 -3.20 16.86 1.18
C ASP A 361 -2.61 17.15 2.58
N GLY A 362 -3.03 16.43 3.62
CA GLY A 362 -2.49 16.55 4.98
C GLY A 362 -1.07 15.99 5.12
N GLY A 363 -0.60 15.23 4.12
CA GLY A 363 0.77 14.74 4.04
C GLY A 363 1.11 13.57 4.98
N ASP A 364 0.20 13.11 5.84
CA ASP A 364 0.35 11.92 6.68
C ASP A 364 -0.74 10.89 6.35
N PHE A 365 -0.70 9.70 6.97
CA PHE A 365 -1.74 8.70 6.83
C PHE A 365 -3.01 9.13 7.58
N VAL A 366 -4.16 8.84 6.99
CA VAL A 366 -5.47 9.02 7.64
C VAL A 366 -5.93 7.67 8.16
N LEU A 367 -5.62 7.39 9.43
CA LEU A 367 -5.89 6.09 10.06
C LEU A 367 -6.73 6.26 11.33
N GLY A 368 -7.77 5.45 11.45
CA GLY A 368 -8.58 5.37 12.64
C GLY A 368 -10.05 5.73 12.45
N PRO A 369 -10.79 5.90 13.57
CA PRO A 369 -12.20 6.20 13.54
C PRO A 369 -12.48 7.58 12.93
N CYS A 370 -13.54 7.67 12.12
CA CYS A 370 -14.05 8.93 11.64
C CYS A 370 -14.90 9.59 12.76
N GLU A 371 -14.47 10.75 13.25
CA GLU A 371 -15.06 11.36 14.46
C GLU A 371 -16.53 11.74 14.31
N ASP A 372 -16.95 12.18 13.14
CA ASP A 372 -18.32 12.60 12.84
C ASP A 372 -19.20 11.44 12.33
N VAL A 373 -18.61 10.26 12.05
CA VAL A 373 -19.33 9.07 11.57
C VAL A 373 -18.96 7.85 12.40
N PRO A 374 -19.56 7.68 13.60
CA PRO A 374 -19.29 6.52 14.44
C PRO A 374 -19.52 5.20 13.70
N GLY A 375 -18.50 4.32 13.74
CA GLY A 375 -18.48 3.03 13.03
C GLY A 375 -17.75 3.06 11.69
N LEU A 376 -17.43 4.22 11.13
CA LEU A 376 -16.53 4.36 9.99
C LEU A 376 -15.08 4.48 10.47
N TYR A 377 -14.20 3.70 9.87
CA TYR A 377 -12.76 3.74 10.08
C TYR A 377 -12.07 4.00 8.73
N ASN A 378 -11.19 4.98 8.67
CA ASN A 378 -10.39 5.23 7.48
C ASN A 378 -9.03 4.55 7.60
N ALA A 379 -8.56 3.98 6.49
CA ALA A 379 -7.20 3.56 6.21
C ALA A 379 -6.82 4.12 4.84
N ALA A 380 -6.65 5.45 4.79
CA ALA A 380 -6.58 6.26 3.58
C ALA A 380 -5.30 7.12 3.54
N GLY A 381 -5.01 7.73 2.39
CA GLY A 381 -3.80 8.54 2.22
C GLY A 381 -2.51 7.73 2.31
N ILE A 382 -2.59 6.41 2.09
CA ILE A 382 -1.45 5.51 2.27
C ILE A 382 -0.60 5.51 0.99
N GLU A 383 0.39 6.38 0.98
CA GLU A 383 1.46 6.44 -0.01
C GLU A 383 2.77 5.90 0.59
N SER A 384 3.93 6.07 -0.08
CA SER A 384 5.24 5.68 0.49
C SER A 384 5.46 6.33 1.88
N PRO A 385 5.83 5.52 2.89
CA PRO A 385 6.30 4.12 2.88
C PRO A 385 5.22 3.05 3.11
N GLY A 386 4.00 3.22 2.64
CA GLY A 386 2.80 2.46 2.98
C GLY A 386 2.88 0.93 2.88
N LEU A 387 3.72 0.37 1.98
CA LEU A 387 3.89 -1.09 1.89
C LEU A 387 4.55 -1.68 3.16
N SER A 388 5.36 -0.89 3.86
CA SER A 388 6.13 -1.29 5.03
C SER A 388 5.60 -0.70 6.34
N SER A 389 4.38 -0.14 6.32
CA SER A 389 3.83 0.60 7.46
C SER A 389 2.65 -0.10 8.10
#